data_bb371998c2831442a4fe9e0de4030dc4
#
_entry.id   bb371998c2831442a4fe9e0de4030dc4
#
_cell.length_a   1.000
_cell.length_b   1.000
_cell.length_c   1.000
_cell.angle_alpha   90.00
_cell.angle_beta   90.00
_cell.angle_gamma   90.00
#
_symmetry.space_group_name_H-M   'P 1'
#
loop_
_entity.id
_entity.type
_entity.pdbx_description
1 polymer ?
#
loop_
_entity_poly.entity_id
_entity_poly.type
_entity_poly.pdbx_seq_one_letter_code
_entity_poly.pdbx_strand_id
1 'polypeptide(L)'
;MPNLQSNLLINLSFLISKPTGLAIYAKNLFPHLKSLNPTLLTAEKFPNSNCYQIPANLTPEQGTKGHINRLLWTQTKLPKIYKQLKSNLLFSPIPEAPLFAGCRYIITVHDLIALRFPRRFDPLTPYHRYYIPQVLRQAQHVICDSESTAKDIANFCNISPNLITPIFPGYDTSFFRFLDLPTSNYFLYIGRHNPYKNLQRVVAAFAALHHNSEYELWIAGSEDKRYTPLLKAQVEELGLFDRVKFLDYIPAADLPKVINQAIALVFPSLWEGFGLPVLEAMACGTPVITSNLSSMPEVAGGAAVLVNPYSVEEIATAMQELAVDAKVRSHLRELGLARAKQFSWEKTGLQTAAILDLYI
;
A
#
# COMPACT_ATOMS: atom_id res chain seq x y z
N MET A 1 -29.43 14.89 -21.48
CA MET A 1 -28.18 14.32 -20.98
C MET A 1 -27.20 14.25 -22.15
N PRO A 2 -25.98 14.78 -22.08
CA PRO A 2 -25.05 14.64 -23.19
C PRO A 2 -24.81 13.15 -23.44
N ASN A 3 -24.65 12.77 -24.71
CA ASN A 3 -24.33 11.41 -25.15
C ASN A 3 -22.93 11.03 -24.60
N LEU A 4 -22.87 10.53 -23.38
CA LEU A 4 -21.66 10.02 -22.77
C LEU A 4 -21.37 8.62 -23.38
N GLN A 5 -20.83 8.60 -24.59
CA GLN A 5 -20.13 7.42 -25.07
C GLN A 5 -18.73 7.47 -24.45
N SER A 6 -18.39 6.53 -23.63
CA SER A 6 -17.05 6.42 -23.04
C SER A 6 -16.53 5.02 -23.26
N ASN A 7 -15.46 4.92 -24.04
CA ASN A 7 -14.82 3.61 -24.27
C ASN A 7 -14.26 3.00 -22.98
N LEU A 8 -13.86 3.83 -22.01
CA LEU A 8 -13.27 3.41 -20.73
C LEU A 8 -14.09 3.90 -19.54
N LEU A 9 -14.49 2.97 -18.66
CA LEU A 9 -15.01 3.28 -17.33
C LEU A 9 -13.93 3.04 -16.29
N ILE A 10 -13.83 3.93 -15.30
CA ILE A 10 -12.97 3.72 -14.12
C ILE A 10 -13.86 3.57 -12.88
N ASN A 11 -13.72 2.44 -12.19
CA ASN A 11 -14.48 2.16 -10.98
C ASN A 11 -13.83 2.83 -9.76
N LEU A 12 -14.45 3.90 -9.25
CA LEU A 12 -14.03 4.61 -8.05
C LEU A 12 -15.06 4.48 -6.91
N SER A 13 -15.88 3.45 -6.92
CA SER A 13 -16.96 3.22 -5.94
C SER A 13 -16.48 2.99 -4.52
N PHE A 14 -15.19 2.70 -4.33
CA PHE A 14 -14.57 2.44 -3.04
C PHE A 14 -13.92 3.67 -2.40
N LEU A 15 -13.87 4.81 -3.09
CA LEU A 15 -13.24 6.02 -2.57
C LEU A 15 -13.93 6.51 -1.30
N ILE A 16 -13.10 6.97 -0.36
CA ILE A 16 -13.52 7.50 0.92
C ILE A 16 -12.88 8.87 1.17
N SER A 17 -13.52 9.66 2.04
CA SER A 17 -13.05 10.99 2.42
C SER A 17 -11.70 10.94 3.17
N LYS A 18 -11.54 9.97 4.08
CA LYS A 18 -10.27 9.72 4.77
C LYS A 18 -9.32 8.94 3.88
N PRO A 19 -8.10 9.42 3.65
CA PRO A 19 -7.15 8.76 2.76
C PRO A 19 -6.75 7.38 3.33
N THR A 20 -6.90 6.35 2.48
CA THR A 20 -6.33 5.01 2.69
C THR A 20 -5.38 4.71 1.55
N GLY A 21 -4.51 3.70 1.67
CA GLY A 21 -3.60 3.33 0.59
C GLY A 21 -4.29 3.17 -0.77
N LEU A 22 -5.47 2.50 -0.79
CA LEU A 22 -6.27 2.34 -2.01
C LEU A 22 -6.79 3.66 -2.58
N ALA A 23 -7.28 4.55 -1.70
CA ALA A 23 -7.79 5.87 -2.12
C ALA A 23 -6.64 6.76 -2.60
N ILE A 24 -5.47 6.71 -1.95
CA ILE A 24 -4.26 7.43 -2.37
C ILE A 24 -3.83 6.93 -3.74
N TYR A 25 -3.75 5.62 -3.94
CA TYR A 25 -3.40 5.03 -5.24
C TYR A 25 -4.33 5.53 -6.35
N ALA A 26 -5.64 5.37 -6.18
CA ALA A 26 -6.60 5.76 -7.21
C ALA A 26 -6.61 7.27 -7.49
N LYS A 27 -6.57 8.11 -6.43
CA LYS A 27 -6.58 9.58 -6.57
C LYS A 27 -5.31 10.11 -7.26
N ASN A 28 -4.16 9.47 -7.05
CA ASN A 28 -2.92 9.87 -7.71
C ASN A 28 -2.76 9.27 -9.11
N LEU A 29 -3.30 8.07 -9.36
CA LEU A 29 -3.22 7.42 -10.65
C LEU A 29 -4.13 8.09 -11.70
N PHE A 30 -5.40 8.34 -11.36
CA PHE A 30 -6.40 8.74 -12.33
C PHE A 30 -6.09 10.05 -13.09
N PRO A 31 -5.43 11.08 -12.51
CA PRO A 31 -5.05 12.29 -13.26
C PRO A 31 -4.19 12.02 -14.49
N HIS A 32 -3.38 10.96 -14.45
CA HIS A 32 -2.50 10.54 -15.54
C HIS A 32 -3.21 9.67 -16.60
N LEU A 33 -4.46 9.27 -16.34
CA LEU A 33 -5.29 8.51 -17.28
C LEU A 33 -6.26 9.40 -18.08
N LYS A 34 -6.22 10.73 -17.91
CA LYS A 34 -7.14 11.68 -18.57
C LYS A 34 -7.06 11.65 -20.09
N SER A 35 -5.89 11.34 -20.64
CA SER A 35 -5.70 11.21 -22.12
C SER A 35 -6.58 10.14 -22.74
N LEU A 36 -6.99 9.12 -21.97
CA LEU A 36 -7.91 8.06 -22.40
C LEU A 36 -9.38 8.48 -22.32
N ASN A 37 -9.67 9.72 -21.91
CA ASN A 37 -11.02 10.29 -21.77
C ASN A 37 -12.00 9.37 -21.01
N PRO A 38 -11.66 8.87 -19.80
CA PRO A 38 -12.48 7.93 -19.07
C PRO A 38 -13.74 8.58 -18.49
N THR A 39 -14.79 7.77 -18.28
CA THR A 39 -15.89 8.12 -17.39
C THR A 39 -15.68 7.49 -16.02
N LEU A 40 -15.64 8.32 -14.98
CA LEU A 40 -15.43 7.91 -13.60
C LEU A 40 -16.75 7.50 -12.95
N LEU A 41 -16.84 6.28 -12.44
CA LEU A 41 -17.95 5.82 -11.62
C LEU A 41 -17.68 6.20 -10.17
N THR A 42 -18.26 7.28 -9.69
CA THR A 42 -17.89 7.90 -8.42
C THR A 42 -19.06 8.55 -7.70
N ALA A 43 -19.03 8.56 -6.36
CA ALA A 43 -19.92 9.35 -5.52
C ALA A 43 -19.37 10.78 -5.28
N GLU A 44 -18.07 10.99 -5.48
CA GLU A 44 -17.39 12.29 -5.36
C GLU A 44 -17.47 13.06 -6.68
N LYS A 45 -17.35 14.39 -6.62
CA LYS A 45 -17.22 15.23 -7.81
C LYS A 45 -15.73 15.42 -8.13
N PHE A 46 -15.36 15.14 -9.37
CA PHE A 46 -14.02 15.42 -9.89
C PHE A 46 -14.13 16.54 -10.94
N PRO A 47 -13.61 17.74 -10.64
CA PRO A 47 -13.62 18.86 -11.59
C PRO A 47 -12.93 18.47 -12.91
N ASN A 48 -13.49 18.93 -14.03
CA ASN A 48 -12.94 18.69 -15.37
C ASN A 48 -12.79 17.21 -15.76
N SER A 49 -13.69 16.34 -15.25
CA SER A 49 -13.73 14.91 -15.56
C SER A 49 -15.15 14.46 -15.87
N ASN A 50 -15.30 13.51 -16.76
CA ASN A 50 -16.58 12.87 -17.03
C ASN A 50 -16.93 11.96 -15.84
N CYS A 51 -17.99 12.27 -15.11
CA CYS A 51 -18.42 11.51 -13.96
C CYS A 51 -19.82 10.93 -14.15
N TYR A 52 -19.97 9.65 -13.88
CA TYR A 52 -21.26 9.00 -13.69
C TYR A 52 -21.50 8.86 -12.20
N GLN A 53 -22.54 9.53 -11.71
CA GLN A 53 -22.87 9.56 -10.28
C GLN A 53 -23.38 8.21 -9.79
N ILE A 54 -22.76 7.68 -8.74
CA ILE A 54 -23.14 6.43 -8.09
C ILE A 54 -23.53 6.66 -6.62
N PRO A 55 -24.22 5.69 -5.96
CA PRO A 55 -24.56 5.83 -4.54
C PRO A 55 -23.35 5.98 -3.63
N ALA A 56 -23.44 6.85 -2.62
CA ALA A 56 -22.36 7.10 -1.65
C ALA A 56 -22.22 6.00 -0.58
N ASN A 57 -23.20 5.09 -0.46
CA ASN A 57 -23.20 4.03 0.55
C ASN A 57 -22.43 2.76 0.15
N LEU A 58 -21.56 2.84 -0.85
CA LEU A 58 -20.75 1.73 -1.36
C LEU A 58 -19.35 1.69 -0.73
N THR A 59 -19.03 2.65 0.12
CA THR A 59 -17.67 2.86 0.61
C THR A 59 -17.36 2.10 1.89
N PRO A 60 -16.07 1.81 2.19
CA PRO A 60 -15.64 1.21 3.45
C PRO A 60 -15.97 2.03 4.71
N GLU A 61 -16.32 3.31 4.60
CA GLU A 61 -16.77 4.15 5.72
C GLU A 61 -18.04 3.57 6.39
N GLN A 62 -18.83 2.81 5.64
CA GLN A 62 -20.00 2.07 6.13
C GLN A 62 -19.65 0.69 6.71
N GLY A 63 -18.35 0.38 6.90
CA GLY A 63 -17.90 -0.91 7.38
C GLY A 63 -18.28 -2.07 6.46
N THR A 64 -18.58 -3.23 7.05
CA THR A 64 -18.95 -4.45 6.31
C THR A 64 -20.19 -4.26 5.41
N LYS A 65 -21.15 -3.44 5.85
CA LYS A 65 -22.36 -3.14 5.07
C LYS A 65 -22.03 -2.42 3.76
N GLY A 66 -21.11 -1.43 3.81
CA GLY A 66 -20.66 -0.73 2.61
C GLY A 66 -19.95 -1.67 1.63
N HIS A 67 -19.13 -2.57 2.13
CA HIS A 67 -18.46 -3.58 1.31
C HIS A 67 -19.46 -4.52 0.61
N ILE A 68 -20.45 -5.04 1.35
CA ILE A 68 -21.51 -5.90 0.76
C ILE A 68 -22.33 -5.13 -0.27
N ASN A 69 -22.74 -3.89 0.04
CA ASN A 69 -23.47 -3.05 -0.90
C ASN A 69 -22.68 -2.81 -2.18
N ARG A 70 -21.37 -2.56 -2.07
CA ARG A 70 -20.49 -2.38 -3.24
C ARG A 70 -20.40 -3.66 -4.08
N LEU A 71 -20.23 -4.83 -3.45
CA LEU A 71 -20.21 -6.10 -4.16
C LEU A 71 -21.53 -6.35 -4.92
N LEU A 72 -22.68 -6.15 -4.26
CA LEU A 72 -23.99 -6.30 -4.88
C LEU A 72 -24.18 -5.30 -6.04
N TRP A 73 -23.78 -4.05 -5.84
CA TRP A 73 -23.83 -3.02 -6.87
C TRP A 73 -22.95 -3.39 -8.07
N THR A 74 -21.74 -3.85 -7.81
CA THR A 74 -20.79 -4.30 -8.84
C THR A 74 -21.37 -5.46 -9.67
N GLN A 75 -22.11 -6.39 -9.06
CA GLN A 75 -22.70 -7.52 -9.79
C GLN A 75 -24.01 -7.16 -10.51
N THR A 76 -24.78 -6.19 -10.03
CA THR A 76 -26.17 -5.98 -10.53
C THR A 76 -26.35 -4.67 -11.30
N LYS A 77 -25.72 -3.59 -10.87
CA LYS A 77 -25.88 -2.25 -11.45
C LYS A 77 -24.78 -1.88 -12.42
N LEU A 78 -23.54 -2.18 -12.08
CA LEU A 78 -22.37 -1.84 -12.92
C LEU A 78 -22.47 -2.43 -14.33
N PRO A 79 -22.91 -3.69 -14.55
CA PRO A 79 -23.08 -4.22 -15.90
C PRO A 79 -24.12 -3.46 -16.73
N LYS A 80 -25.17 -2.95 -16.09
CA LYS A 80 -26.21 -2.16 -16.76
C LYS A 80 -25.64 -0.79 -17.19
N ILE A 81 -24.86 -0.14 -16.31
CA ILE A 81 -24.18 1.12 -16.60
C ILE A 81 -23.17 0.92 -17.76
N TYR A 82 -22.38 -0.15 -17.71
CA TYR A 82 -21.42 -0.51 -18.76
C TYR A 82 -22.11 -0.61 -20.13
N LYS A 83 -23.23 -1.33 -20.23
CA LYS A 83 -24.02 -1.47 -21.46
C LYS A 83 -24.69 -0.15 -21.88
N GLN A 84 -25.25 0.61 -20.93
CA GLN A 84 -25.93 1.89 -21.18
C GLN A 84 -24.95 2.92 -21.79
N LEU A 85 -23.73 2.97 -21.27
CA LEU A 85 -22.68 3.88 -21.74
C LEU A 85 -21.93 3.34 -22.97
N LYS A 86 -22.29 2.14 -23.46
CA LYS A 86 -21.64 1.44 -24.59
C LYS A 86 -20.11 1.37 -24.41
N SER A 87 -19.67 1.08 -23.20
CA SER A 87 -18.24 1.06 -22.88
C SER A 87 -17.57 -0.22 -23.39
N ASN A 88 -16.31 -0.12 -23.79
CA ASN A 88 -15.51 -1.23 -24.31
C ASN A 88 -14.69 -1.89 -23.20
N LEU A 89 -14.30 -1.11 -22.17
CA LEU A 89 -13.43 -1.53 -21.10
C LEU A 89 -13.85 -0.91 -19.76
N LEU A 90 -13.76 -1.71 -18.71
CA LEU A 90 -13.83 -1.26 -17.32
C LEU A 90 -12.44 -1.40 -16.71
N PHE A 91 -11.90 -0.34 -16.14
CA PHE A 91 -10.74 -0.41 -15.25
C PHE A 91 -11.19 -0.31 -13.79
N SER A 92 -10.81 -1.29 -12.98
CA SER A 92 -11.06 -1.27 -11.55
C SER A 92 -9.74 -1.27 -10.78
N PRO A 93 -9.37 -0.15 -10.12
CA PRO A 93 -8.16 -0.07 -9.29
C PRO A 93 -8.23 -0.91 -8.00
N ILE A 94 -9.17 -1.84 -7.92
CA ILE A 94 -9.33 -2.85 -6.87
C ILE A 94 -9.76 -4.17 -7.52
N PRO A 95 -9.58 -5.34 -6.86
CA PRO A 95 -9.93 -6.63 -7.45
C PRO A 95 -11.45 -6.92 -7.40
N GLU A 96 -12.25 -5.95 -7.83
CA GLU A 96 -13.71 -6.07 -7.90
C GLU A 96 -14.22 -5.72 -9.30
N ALA A 97 -14.91 -6.67 -9.92
CA ALA A 97 -15.52 -6.51 -11.24
C ALA A 97 -16.76 -7.41 -11.38
N PRO A 98 -17.66 -7.15 -12.35
CA PRO A 98 -18.81 -8.00 -12.60
C PRO A 98 -18.40 -9.37 -13.12
N LEU A 99 -18.91 -10.42 -12.50
CA LEU A 99 -18.70 -11.79 -12.93
C LEU A 99 -19.75 -12.22 -13.97
N PHE A 100 -19.33 -12.92 -15.02
CA PHE A 100 -20.22 -13.52 -16.03
C PHE A 100 -21.22 -12.56 -16.70
N ALA A 101 -20.90 -11.26 -16.73
CA ALA A 101 -21.81 -10.21 -17.21
C ALA A 101 -21.46 -9.70 -18.63
N GLY A 102 -20.46 -10.29 -19.29
CA GLY A 102 -19.97 -9.85 -20.60
C GLY A 102 -19.28 -8.48 -20.59
N CYS A 103 -18.84 -8.02 -19.42
CA CYS A 103 -18.02 -6.82 -19.29
C CYS A 103 -16.56 -7.20 -19.45
N ARG A 104 -15.83 -6.56 -20.36
CA ARG A 104 -14.37 -6.64 -20.45
C ARG A 104 -13.77 -5.74 -19.38
N TYR A 105 -12.81 -6.24 -18.60
CA TYR A 105 -12.21 -5.43 -17.54
C TYR A 105 -10.74 -5.75 -17.28
N ILE A 106 -10.04 -4.72 -16.80
CA ILE A 106 -8.71 -4.78 -16.23
C ILE A 106 -8.83 -4.37 -14.76
N ILE A 107 -8.07 -5.04 -13.89
CA ILE A 107 -8.10 -4.75 -12.45
C ILE A 107 -6.69 -4.54 -11.91
N THR A 108 -6.59 -3.83 -10.78
CA THR A 108 -5.37 -3.78 -9.97
C THR A 108 -5.52 -4.65 -8.73
N VAL A 109 -4.49 -5.45 -8.43
CA VAL A 109 -4.35 -6.22 -7.20
C VAL A 109 -3.17 -5.67 -6.43
N HIS A 110 -3.42 -5.06 -5.29
CA HIS A 110 -2.37 -4.46 -4.46
C HIS A 110 -1.62 -5.49 -3.62
N ASP A 111 -2.33 -6.47 -3.10
CA ASP A 111 -1.75 -7.62 -2.38
C ASP A 111 -2.73 -8.81 -2.32
N LEU A 112 -2.21 -9.94 -1.91
CA LEU A 112 -2.99 -11.14 -1.55
C LEU A 112 -2.64 -11.61 -0.12
N ILE A 113 -2.33 -10.66 0.77
CA ILE A 113 -1.96 -10.91 2.17
C ILE A 113 -3.02 -11.75 2.89
N ALA A 114 -4.30 -11.51 2.62
CA ALA A 114 -5.40 -12.26 3.23
C ALA A 114 -5.41 -13.75 2.85
N LEU A 115 -4.88 -14.12 1.67
CA LEU A 115 -4.70 -15.52 1.27
C LEU A 115 -3.44 -16.14 1.87
N ARG A 116 -2.38 -15.35 2.02
CA ARG A 116 -1.11 -15.81 2.59
C ARG A 116 -1.17 -15.94 4.12
N PHE A 117 -1.86 -15.02 4.79
CA PHE A 117 -2.06 -15.01 6.24
C PHE A 117 -3.57 -15.08 6.56
N PRO A 118 -4.22 -16.22 6.27
CA PRO A 118 -5.66 -16.36 6.48
C PRO A 118 -5.99 -16.26 7.96
N ARG A 119 -6.97 -15.42 8.27
CA ARG A 119 -7.48 -15.28 9.64
C ARG A 119 -8.57 -16.31 9.88
N ARG A 120 -8.50 -16.99 11.02
CA ARG A 120 -9.57 -17.88 11.47
C ARG A 120 -10.83 -17.01 11.75
N PHE A 121 -11.96 -17.34 11.16
CA PHE A 121 -13.24 -16.62 11.32
C PHE A 121 -13.29 -15.18 10.73
N ASP A 122 -12.48 -14.85 9.71
CA ASP A 122 -12.63 -13.59 8.99
C ASP A 122 -13.85 -13.67 8.03
N PRO A 123 -14.86 -12.80 8.19
CA PRO A 123 -16.03 -12.79 7.31
C PRO A 123 -15.71 -12.47 5.85
N LEU A 124 -14.53 -11.90 5.57
CA LEU A 124 -14.03 -11.63 4.23
C LEU A 124 -13.26 -12.81 3.61
N THR A 125 -13.07 -13.91 4.34
CA THR A 125 -12.39 -15.10 3.80
C THR A 125 -13.02 -15.62 2.51
N PRO A 126 -14.36 -15.75 2.37
CA PRO A 126 -14.99 -16.17 1.12
C PRO A 126 -14.72 -15.19 -0.04
N TYR A 127 -14.68 -13.89 0.24
CA TYR A 127 -14.34 -12.87 -0.74
C TYR A 127 -12.92 -13.07 -1.29
N HIS A 128 -11.92 -13.21 -0.41
CA HIS A 128 -10.53 -13.40 -0.83
C HIS A 128 -10.31 -14.77 -1.49
N ARG A 129 -10.93 -15.83 -0.97
CA ARG A 129 -10.67 -17.22 -1.40
C ARG A 129 -11.43 -17.62 -2.66
N TYR A 130 -12.62 -17.07 -2.88
CA TYR A 130 -13.50 -17.51 -3.97
C TYR A 130 -13.83 -16.40 -4.96
N TYR A 131 -14.15 -15.18 -4.50
CA TYR A 131 -14.55 -14.11 -5.39
C TYR A 131 -13.36 -13.52 -6.16
N ILE A 132 -12.31 -13.10 -5.47
CA ILE A 132 -11.14 -12.50 -6.12
C ILE A 132 -10.54 -13.42 -7.19
N PRO A 133 -10.28 -14.72 -6.95
CA PRO A 133 -9.77 -15.61 -8.01
C PRO A 133 -10.70 -15.72 -9.22
N GLN A 134 -12.02 -15.64 -9.04
CA GLN A 134 -12.95 -15.66 -10.18
C GLN A 134 -12.89 -14.35 -10.98
N VAL A 135 -12.75 -13.21 -10.31
CA VAL A 135 -12.55 -11.92 -10.99
C VAL A 135 -11.25 -11.94 -11.79
N LEU A 136 -10.17 -12.42 -11.21
CA LEU A 136 -8.86 -12.51 -11.87
C LEU A 136 -8.90 -13.40 -13.13
N ARG A 137 -9.58 -14.54 -13.07
CA ARG A 137 -9.68 -15.48 -14.21
C ARG A 137 -10.48 -14.92 -15.40
N GLN A 138 -11.35 -13.95 -15.17
CA GLN A 138 -12.16 -13.31 -16.22
C GLN A 138 -11.60 -11.96 -16.67
N ALA A 139 -10.57 -11.45 -15.99
CA ALA A 139 -9.91 -10.20 -16.37
C ALA A 139 -9.19 -10.33 -17.70
N GLN A 140 -9.23 -9.28 -18.52
CA GLN A 140 -8.44 -9.19 -19.73
C GLN A 140 -6.95 -9.04 -19.41
N HIS A 141 -6.66 -8.35 -18.32
CA HIS A 141 -5.31 -8.14 -17.79
C HIS A 141 -5.37 -7.81 -16.31
N VAL A 142 -4.28 -8.06 -15.59
CA VAL A 142 -4.13 -7.78 -14.17
C VAL A 142 -2.91 -6.90 -13.97
N ILE A 143 -3.09 -5.76 -13.33
CA ILE A 143 -2.01 -4.90 -12.86
C ILE A 143 -1.77 -5.21 -11.39
N CYS A 144 -0.52 -5.16 -10.93
CA CYS A 144 -0.18 -5.30 -9.51
C CYS A 144 1.00 -4.42 -9.15
N ASP A 145 1.22 -4.22 -7.83
CA ASP A 145 2.17 -3.20 -7.35
C ASP A 145 3.62 -3.69 -7.30
N SER A 146 3.88 -5.00 -7.47
CA SER A 146 5.23 -5.59 -7.39
C SER A 146 5.33 -6.95 -8.10
N GLU A 147 6.54 -7.35 -8.43
CA GLU A 147 6.83 -8.71 -8.93
C GLU A 147 6.45 -9.80 -7.90
N SER A 148 6.61 -9.48 -6.61
CA SER A 148 6.20 -10.37 -5.53
C SER A 148 4.69 -10.61 -5.54
N THR A 149 3.89 -9.56 -5.74
CA THR A 149 2.43 -9.68 -5.88
C THR A 149 2.06 -10.41 -7.16
N ALA A 150 2.78 -10.20 -8.28
CA ALA A 150 2.57 -10.94 -9.51
C ALA A 150 2.75 -12.45 -9.31
N LYS A 151 3.80 -12.86 -8.60
CA LYS A 151 4.04 -14.27 -8.23
C LYS A 151 2.91 -14.83 -7.34
N ASP A 152 2.41 -14.04 -6.39
CA ASP A 152 1.28 -14.45 -5.56
C ASP A 152 0.00 -14.65 -6.38
N ILE A 153 -0.29 -13.73 -7.32
CA ILE A 153 -1.44 -13.85 -8.23
C ILE A 153 -1.33 -15.13 -9.06
N ALA A 154 -0.18 -15.38 -9.67
CA ALA A 154 0.05 -16.57 -10.47
C ALA A 154 -0.15 -17.84 -9.63
N ASN A 155 0.42 -17.90 -8.43
CA ASN A 155 0.44 -19.08 -7.58
C ASN A 155 -0.91 -19.36 -6.90
N PHE A 156 -1.54 -18.33 -6.27
CA PHE A 156 -2.78 -18.52 -5.52
C PHE A 156 -4.02 -18.57 -6.39
N CYS A 157 -4.01 -17.87 -7.52
CA CYS A 157 -5.20 -17.75 -8.38
C CYS A 157 -5.09 -18.54 -9.70
N ASN A 158 -3.91 -19.13 -9.97
CA ASN A 158 -3.60 -19.86 -11.20
C ASN A 158 -3.83 -19.01 -12.45
N ILE A 159 -3.28 -17.79 -12.45
CA ILE A 159 -3.32 -16.86 -13.59
C ILE A 159 -2.01 -16.95 -14.34
N SER A 160 -2.09 -16.95 -15.69
CA SER A 160 -0.89 -16.94 -16.53
C SER A 160 -0.06 -15.68 -16.28
N PRO A 161 1.26 -15.78 -16.06
CA PRO A 161 2.13 -14.62 -15.88
C PRO A 161 2.03 -13.58 -17.01
N ASN A 162 1.75 -14.01 -18.25
CA ASN A 162 1.59 -13.11 -19.40
C ASN A 162 0.38 -12.16 -19.28
N LEU A 163 -0.56 -12.46 -18.39
CA LEU A 163 -1.72 -11.60 -18.11
C LEU A 163 -1.50 -10.70 -16.90
N ILE A 164 -0.31 -10.68 -16.32
CA ILE A 164 0.00 -9.91 -15.11
C ILE A 164 1.13 -8.95 -15.44
N THR A 165 0.94 -7.66 -15.14
CA THR A 165 2.00 -6.67 -15.28
C THR A 165 2.21 -5.95 -13.96
N PRO A 166 3.40 -6.07 -13.34
CA PRO A 166 3.80 -5.25 -12.22
C PRO A 166 4.02 -3.81 -12.65
N ILE A 167 3.36 -2.87 -11.98
CA ILE A 167 3.53 -1.43 -12.17
C ILE A 167 3.70 -0.81 -10.79
N PHE A 168 4.91 -0.38 -10.49
CA PHE A 168 5.23 0.20 -9.19
C PHE A 168 4.49 1.52 -8.96
N PRO A 169 3.84 1.70 -7.79
CA PRO A 169 3.21 2.97 -7.44
C PRO A 169 4.26 4.06 -7.18
N GLY A 170 3.85 5.30 -7.37
CA GLY A 170 4.61 6.47 -6.98
C GLY A 170 4.37 6.86 -5.52
N TYR A 171 5.00 7.97 -5.12
CA TYR A 171 4.75 8.65 -3.85
C TYR A 171 4.47 10.13 -4.09
N ASP A 172 3.97 10.85 -3.10
CA ASP A 172 3.74 12.29 -3.20
C ASP A 172 5.06 13.04 -2.96
N THR A 173 5.68 13.49 -4.06
CA THR A 173 6.97 14.20 -4.05
C THR A 173 6.87 15.62 -3.47
N SER A 174 5.67 16.20 -3.44
CA SER A 174 5.45 17.51 -2.81
C SER A 174 5.45 17.41 -1.29
N PHE A 175 5.08 16.25 -0.79
CA PHE A 175 4.89 15.96 0.62
C PHE A 175 6.11 15.25 1.23
N PHE A 176 6.53 14.12 0.65
CA PHE A 176 7.70 13.36 1.10
C PHE A 176 8.94 13.83 0.36
N ARG A 177 9.78 14.56 1.07
CA ARG A 177 11.04 15.13 0.56
C ARG A 177 12.06 15.29 1.66
N PHE A 178 13.31 15.35 1.29
CA PHE A 178 14.39 15.67 2.21
C PHE A 178 14.29 17.12 2.69
N LEU A 179 14.32 17.31 4.02
CA LEU A 179 14.14 18.61 4.69
C LEU A 179 15.42 19.13 5.36
N ASP A 180 16.52 18.36 5.29
CA ASP A 180 17.81 18.66 5.93
C ASP A 180 17.68 19.03 7.43
N LEU A 181 16.88 18.24 8.16
CA LEU A 181 16.70 18.39 9.58
C LEU A 181 17.71 17.57 10.37
N PRO A 182 18.10 18.04 11.60
CA PRO A 182 18.97 17.24 12.46
C PRO A 182 18.31 15.91 12.82
N THR A 183 19.11 14.83 12.81
CA THR A 183 18.66 13.51 13.24
C THR A 183 18.41 13.53 14.75
N SER A 184 17.26 13.03 15.17
CA SER A 184 16.89 12.84 16.58
C SER A 184 17.15 11.39 17.01
N ASN A 185 17.16 11.12 18.32
CA ASN A 185 17.54 9.83 18.88
C ASN A 185 16.41 8.79 18.88
N TYR A 186 15.70 8.61 17.74
CA TYR A 186 14.66 7.59 17.66
C TYR A 186 14.69 6.81 16.36
N PHE A 187 14.33 5.53 16.48
CA PHE A 187 13.91 4.67 15.36
C PHE A 187 12.43 4.83 15.13
N LEU A 188 12.01 4.78 13.89
CA LEU A 188 10.62 4.96 13.51
C LEU A 188 10.06 3.68 12.90
N TYR A 189 8.87 3.29 13.35
CA TYR A 189 8.04 2.31 12.68
C TYR A 189 6.75 3.01 12.21
N ILE A 190 6.31 2.73 10.97
CA ILE A 190 5.05 3.26 10.42
C ILE A 190 4.21 2.11 9.90
N GLY A 191 3.01 1.91 10.46
CA GLY A 191 2.10 0.89 9.96
C GLY A 191 1.07 0.42 10.98
N ARG A 192 0.12 -0.39 10.51
CA ARG A 192 -0.85 -1.05 11.38
C ARG A 192 -0.18 -2.12 12.23
N HIS A 193 -0.72 -2.41 13.40
CA HIS A 193 -0.17 -3.40 14.33
C HIS A 193 -0.59 -4.86 14.00
N ASN A 194 -0.69 -5.19 12.73
CA ASN A 194 -1.00 -6.56 12.28
C ASN A 194 0.22 -7.49 12.43
N PRO A 195 0.05 -8.78 12.72
CA PRO A 195 1.17 -9.71 12.94
C PRO A 195 2.16 -9.81 11.79
N TYR A 196 1.69 -9.75 10.54
CA TYR A 196 2.56 -9.80 9.36
C TYR A 196 3.44 -8.54 9.19
N LYS A 197 3.11 -7.44 9.90
CA LYS A 197 3.93 -6.23 9.99
C LYS A 197 5.12 -6.39 10.94
N ASN A 198 5.15 -7.46 11.72
CA ASN A 198 6.29 -7.93 12.50
C ASN A 198 6.77 -7.01 13.64
N LEU A 199 5.89 -6.16 14.14
CA LEU A 199 6.23 -5.16 15.15
C LEU A 199 6.74 -5.78 16.47
N GLN A 200 6.27 -7.00 16.82
CA GLN A 200 6.76 -7.74 17.98
C GLN A 200 8.28 -7.99 17.92
N ARG A 201 8.81 -8.35 16.73
CA ARG A 201 10.27 -8.54 16.57
C ARG A 201 11.02 -7.21 16.52
N VAL A 202 10.41 -6.14 16.05
CA VAL A 202 10.99 -4.79 16.13
C VAL A 202 11.18 -4.38 17.60
N VAL A 203 10.16 -4.58 18.45
CA VAL A 203 10.24 -4.31 19.90
C VAL A 203 11.30 -5.18 20.57
N ALA A 204 11.35 -6.48 20.25
CA ALA A 204 12.37 -7.39 20.79
C ALA A 204 13.80 -7.01 20.35
N ALA A 205 13.98 -6.61 19.10
CA ALA A 205 15.26 -6.14 18.57
C ALA A 205 15.70 -4.82 19.23
N PHE A 206 14.75 -3.91 19.45
CA PHE A 206 15.02 -2.65 20.15
C PHE A 206 15.43 -2.89 21.61
N ALA A 207 14.84 -3.88 22.29
CA ALA A 207 15.24 -4.30 23.64
C ALA A 207 16.68 -4.80 23.71
N ALA A 208 17.19 -5.41 22.62
CA ALA A 208 18.54 -5.94 22.56
C ALA A 208 19.62 -4.85 22.33
N LEU A 209 19.24 -3.60 22.02
CA LEU A 209 20.17 -2.49 21.95
C LEU A 209 20.74 -2.20 23.35
N HIS A 210 22.05 -1.91 23.41
CA HIS A 210 22.75 -1.71 24.69
C HIS A 210 22.00 -0.74 25.62
N HIS A 211 21.90 -1.13 26.90
CA HIS A 211 21.07 -0.48 27.94
C HIS A 211 21.41 0.99 28.23
N ASN A 212 22.56 1.50 27.80
CA ASN A 212 22.98 2.90 28.00
C ASN A 212 22.57 3.82 26.83
N SER A 213 21.74 3.36 25.89
CA SER A 213 21.36 4.17 24.74
C SER A 213 20.17 5.06 25.10
N GLU A 214 20.28 6.35 24.80
CA GLU A 214 19.22 7.34 24.87
C GLU A 214 18.21 7.19 23.71
N TYR A 215 18.24 6.06 22.99
CA TYR A 215 17.39 5.85 21.82
C TYR A 215 15.95 5.51 22.22
N GLU A 216 15.03 6.00 21.42
CA GLU A 216 13.61 5.67 21.52
C GLU A 216 13.15 4.87 20.30
N LEU A 217 12.07 4.12 20.45
CA LEU A 217 11.32 3.51 19.35
C LEU A 217 9.95 4.17 19.26
N TRP A 218 9.72 4.88 18.15
CA TRP A 218 8.43 5.51 17.89
C TRP A 218 7.62 4.62 16.94
N ILE A 219 6.43 4.24 17.40
CA ILE A 219 5.50 3.36 16.68
C ILE A 219 4.31 4.21 16.23
N ALA A 220 4.29 4.55 14.95
CA ALA A 220 3.25 5.35 14.33
C ALA A 220 2.27 4.50 13.54
N GLY A 221 0.98 4.67 13.77
CA GLY A 221 -0.07 3.99 13.03
C GLY A 221 -1.28 3.65 13.87
N SER A 222 -2.35 3.25 13.20
CA SER A 222 -3.60 2.94 13.90
C SER A 222 -3.50 1.67 14.72
N GLU A 223 -3.93 1.75 15.96
CA GLU A 223 -4.05 0.60 16.86
C GLU A 223 -5.00 -0.48 16.32
N ASP A 224 -4.67 -1.73 16.57
CA ASP A 224 -5.57 -2.87 16.40
C ASP A 224 -5.96 -3.41 17.77
N LYS A 225 -7.25 -3.43 18.07
CA LYS A 225 -7.79 -3.87 19.38
C LYS A 225 -7.35 -5.26 19.81
N ARG A 226 -6.91 -6.11 18.87
CA ARG A 226 -6.48 -7.49 19.13
C ARG A 226 -4.98 -7.59 19.41
N TYR A 227 -4.18 -6.77 18.73
CA TYR A 227 -2.72 -6.93 18.71
C TYR A 227 -1.98 -5.84 19.47
N THR A 228 -2.49 -4.61 19.51
CA THR A 228 -1.85 -3.52 20.25
C THR A 228 -1.72 -3.80 21.74
N PRO A 229 -2.73 -4.38 22.44
CA PRO A 229 -2.57 -4.74 23.84
C PRO A 229 -1.43 -5.73 24.10
N LEU A 230 -1.21 -6.69 23.20
CA LEU A 230 -0.12 -7.66 23.29
C LEU A 230 1.26 -6.99 23.11
N LEU A 231 1.35 -6.01 22.22
CA LEU A 231 2.58 -5.23 22.01
C LEU A 231 2.89 -4.36 23.24
N LYS A 232 1.89 -3.73 23.82
CA LYS A 232 2.04 -2.91 25.04
C LYS A 232 2.49 -3.78 26.23
N ALA A 233 1.91 -4.97 26.39
CA ALA A 233 2.34 -5.94 27.41
C ALA A 233 3.80 -6.39 27.21
N GLN A 234 4.21 -6.65 25.94
CA GLN A 234 5.60 -6.98 25.62
C GLN A 234 6.57 -5.84 25.97
N VAL A 235 6.19 -4.59 25.69
CA VAL A 235 6.99 -3.40 26.05
C VAL A 235 7.17 -3.28 27.56
N GLU A 236 6.11 -3.53 28.32
CA GLU A 236 6.14 -3.56 29.79
C GLU A 236 7.04 -4.68 30.32
N GLU A 237 6.87 -5.91 29.82
CA GLU A 237 7.66 -7.09 30.21
C GLU A 237 9.17 -6.89 29.96
N LEU A 238 9.52 -6.20 28.87
CA LEU A 238 10.89 -5.89 28.50
C LEU A 238 11.46 -4.63 29.21
N GLY A 239 10.67 -3.96 30.05
CA GLY A 239 11.11 -2.74 30.77
C GLY A 239 11.36 -1.54 29.86
N LEU A 240 10.64 -1.42 28.74
CA LEU A 240 10.85 -0.41 27.71
C LEU A 240 9.83 0.74 27.74
N PHE A 241 9.04 0.84 28.80
CA PHE A 241 7.92 1.77 28.91
C PHE A 241 8.30 3.24 28.59
N ASP A 242 9.46 3.69 29.09
CA ASP A 242 9.94 5.06 28.86
C ASP A 242 10.57 5.29 27.50
N ARG A 243 10.92 4.22 26.78
CA ARG A 243 11.69 4.25 25.53
C ARG A 243 10.87 3.89 24.30
N VAL A 244 9.71 3.25 24.43
CA VAL A 244 8.82 2.90 23.33
C VAL A 244 7.58 3.80 23.38
N LYS A 245 7.40 4.61 22.32
CA LYS A 245 6.29 5.56 22.22
C LYS A 245 5.30 5.12 21.16
N PHE A 246 4.07 4.82 21.58
CA PHE A 246 2.96 4.58 20.66
C PHE A 246 2.35 5.94 20.28
N LEU A 247 2.52 6.32 18.99
CA LEU A 247 1.97 7.53 18.43
C LEU A 247 0.65 7.18 17.74
N ASP A 248 -0.47 7.57 18.32
CA ASP A 248 -1.80 7.21 17.80
C ASP A 248 -2.03 7.70 16.36
N TYR A 249 -1.85 8.98 16.14
CA TYR A 249 -2.01 9.62 14.84
C TYR A 249 -1.03 10.78 14.71
N ILE A 250 -0.17 10.68 13.70
CA ILE A 250 0.65 11.81 13.29
C ILE A 250 -0.15 12.61 12.25
N PRO A 251 -0.41 13.90 12.48
CA PRO A 251 -1.01 14.75 11.45
C PRO A 251 -0.25 14.61 10.13
N ALA A 252 -0.97 14.51 9.02
CA ALA A 252 -0.33 14.33 7.73
C ALA A 252 0.78 15.38 7.50
N ALA A 253 0.55 16.63 7.83
CA ALA A 253 1.53 17.71 7.68
C ALA A 253 2.84 17.50 8.46
N ASP A 254 2.81 16.77 9.58
CA ASP A 254 3.98 16.53 10.43
C ASP A 254 4.73 15.24 10.09
N LEU A 255 4.08 14.32 9.38
CA LEU A 255 4.64 13.01 9.05
C LEU A 255 6.00 13.09 8.32
N PRO A 256 6.20 13.93 7.29
CA PRO A 256 7.49 14.07 6.63
C PRO A 256 8.59 14.53 7.59
N LYS A 257 8.27 15.43 8.53
CA LYS A 257 9.23 15.92 9.53
C LYS A 257 9.65 14.79 10.46
N VAL A 258 8.68 14.01 10.97
CA VAL A 258 8.96 12.87 11.83
C VAL A 258 9.79 11.81 11.10
N ILE A 259 9.54 11.59 9.82
CA ILE A 259 10.36 10.66 9.02
C ILE A 259 11.78 11.21 8.88
N ASN A 260 11.96 12.47 8.45
CA ASN A 260 13.26 13.09 8.22
C ASN A 260 14.18 13.10 9.45
N GLN A 261 13.63 13.18 10.65
CA GLN A 261 14.39 13.26 11.89
C GLN A 261 14.74 11.88 12.49
N ALA A 262 14.17 10.79 12.00
CA ALA A 262 14.45 9.46 12.52
C ALA A 262 15.88 9.00 12.18
N ILE A 263 16.50 8.22 13.07
CA ILE A 263 17.75 7.49 12.80
C ILE A 263 17.57 6.58 11.60
N ALA A 264 16.48 5.81 11.62
CA ALA A 264 16.07 4.93 10.53
C ALA A 264 14.57 4.59 10.64
N LEU A 265 13.95 4.30 9.51
CA LEU A 265 12.71 3.53 9.46
C LEU A 265 13.03 2.05 9.67
N VAL A 266 12.36 1.39 10.62
CA VAL A 266 12.49 -0.07 10.87
C VAL A 266 11.20 -0.74 10.42
N PHE A 267 11.23 -1.39 9.25
CA PHE A 267 10.04 -1.93 8.59
C PHE A 267 10.26 -3.37 8.09
N PRO A 268 10.57 -4.33 8.99
CA PRO A 268 10.86 -5.72 8.63
C PRO A 268 9.58 -6.55 8.48
N SER A 269 8.64 -6.09 7.68
CA SER A 269 7.37 -6.80 7.42
C SER A 269 7.62 -8.19 6.86
N LEU A 270 6.81 -9.17 7.26
CA LEU A 270 6.87 -10.52 6.71
C LEU A 270 6.35 -10.55 5.27
N TRP A 271 5.39 -9.68 4.96
CA TRP A 271 4.83 -9.57 3.62
C TRP A 271 4.19 -8.20 3.36
N GLU A 272 4.42 -7.67 2.16
CA GLU A 272 3.81 -6.44 1.65
C GLU A 272 3.45 -6.58 0.17
N GLY A 273 2.43 -5.85 -0.26
CA GLY A 273 2.15 -5.71 -1.69
C GLY A 273 3.18 -4.84 -2.40
N PHE A 274 3.59 -3.73 -1.74
CA PHE A 274 4.66 -2.85 -2.22
C PHE A 274 5.56 -2.37 -1.09
N GLY A 275 5.08 -1.50 -0.19
CA GLY A 275 5.86 -0.94 0.91
C GLY A 275 6.07 0.57 0.79
N LEU A 276 5.00 1.32 0.57
CA LEU A 276 5.04 2.79 0.50
C LEU A 276 5.83 3.44 1.64
N PRO A 277 5.75 3.01 2.92
CA PRO A 277 6.54 3.62 3.99
C PRO A 277 8.05 3.56 3.76
N VAL A 278 8.55 2.49 3.11
CA VAL A 278 9.97 2.37 2.74
C VAL A 278 10.34 3.43 1.70
N LEU A 279 9.54 3.57 0.67
CA LEU A 279 9.75 4.56 -0.38
C LEU A 279 9.63 6.01 0.15
N GLU A 280 8.66 6.27 1.00
CA GLU A 280 8.43 7.57 1.65
C GLU A 280 9.61 7.95 2.56
N ALA A 281 10.16 6.99 3.33
CA ALA A 281 11.34 7.22 4.15
C ALA A 281 12.60 7.51 3.29
N MET A 282 12.81 6.76 2.22
CA MET A 282 13.88 7.03 1.27
C MET A 282 13.76 8.41 0.62
N ALA A 283 12.55 8.84 0.26
CA ALA A 283 12.30 10.17 -0.29
C ALA A 283 12.57 11.29 0.72
N CYS A 284 12.39 11.00 2.02
CA CYS A 284 12.75 11.90 3.11
C CYS A 284 14.24 11.85 3.49
N GLY A 285 15.05 11.02 2.84
CA GLY A 285 16.48 10.85 3.15
C GLY A 285 16.74 10.08 4.44
N THR A 286 15.73 9.34 4.94
CA THR A 286 15.86 8.53 6.15
C THR A 286 16.37 7.15 5.80
N PRO A 287 17.45 6.65 6.44
CA PRO A 287 17.90 5.28 6.30
C PRO A 287 16.78 4.27 6.58
N VAL A 288 16.81 3.13 5.90
CA VAL A 288 15.77 2.12 6.03
C VAL A 288 16.36 0.77 6.40
N ILE A 289 15.79 0.12 7.40
CA ILE A 289 15.97 -1.31 7.70
C ILE A 289 14.68 -2.00 7.29
N THR A 290 14.75 -2.95 6.35
CA THR A 290 13.56 -3.64 5.89
C THR A 290 13.81 -5.12 5.63
N SER A 291 12.75 -5.87 5.33
CA SER A 291 12.81 -7.32 5.10
C SER A 291 13.53 -7.67 3.80
N ASN A 292 14.21 -8.81 3.78
CA ASN A 292 14.71 -9.46 2.57
C ASN A 292 13.64 -10.29 1.84
N LEU A 293 12.37 -10.20 2.25
CA LEU A 293 11.24 -10.96 1.70
C LEU A 293 10.24 -10.06 0.97
N SER A 294 9.35 -10.70 0.21
CA SER A 294 8.23 -10.03 -0.46
C SER A 294 8.70 -8.95 -1.44
N SER A 295 8.00 -7.84 -1.52
CA SER A 295 8.32 -6.68 -2.35
C SER A 295 9.43 -5.79 -1.78
N MET A 296 9.89 -6.02 -0.54
CA MET A 296 10.85 -5.15 0.11
C MET A 296 12.19 -5.02 -0.63
N PRO A 297 12.82 -6.12 -1.13
CA PRO A 297 14.03 -6.01 -1.96
C PRO A 297 13.80 -5.24 -3.26
N GLU A 298 12.60 -5.37 -3.85
CA GLU A 298 12.24 -4.66 -5.09
C GLU A 298 12.15 -3.15 -4.87
N VAL A 299 11.56 -2.72 -3.75
CA VAL A 299 11.45 -1.30 -3.39
C VAL A 299 12.81 -0.75 -2.96
N ALA A 300 13.54 -1.51 -2.14
CA ALA A 300 14.84 -1.11 -1.61
C ALA A 300 15.90 -0.91 -2.70
N GLY A 301 16.00 -1.82 -3.67
CA GLY A 301 16.93 -1.69 -4.79
C GLY A 301 18.37 -1.46 -4.37
N GLY A 302 18.83 -2.03 -3.24
CA GLY A 302 20.17 -1.83 -2.68
C GLY A 302 20.35 -0.56 -1.83
N ALA A 303 19.29 0.23 -1.61
CA ALA A 303 19.32 1.48 -0.85
C ALA A 303 18.81 1.34 0.61
N ALA A 304 18.74 0.12 1.13
CA ALA A 304 18.33 -0.17 2.51
C ALA A 304 19.16 -1.33 3.08
N VAL A 305 19.18 -1.45 4.40
CA VAL A 305 19.68 -2.64 5.08
C VAL A 305 18.58 -3.71 5.02
N LEU A 306 18.85 -4.80 4.30
CA LEU A 306 17.93 -5.94 4.21
C LEU A 306 18.26 -6.95 5.30
N VAL A 307 17.25 -7.32 6.08
CA VAL A 307 17.35 -8.28 7.19
C VAL A 307 16.39 -9.45 6.99
N ASN A 308 16.74 -10.60 7.55
CA ASN A 308 15.77 -11.67 7.73
C ASN A 308 14.73 -11.24 8.78
N PRO A 309 13.45 -11.05 8.41
CA PRO A 309 12.45 -10.53 9.33
C PRO A 309 12.10 -11.51 10.46
N TYR A 310 12.56 -12.76 10.40
CA TYR A 310 12.41 -13.74 11.47
C TYR A 310 13.56 -13.71 12.48
N SER A 311 14.67 -13.02 12.19
CA SER A 311 15.83 -12.89 13.08
C SER A 311 15.77 -11.57 13.84
N VAL A 312 15.49 -11.66 15.14
CA VAL A 312 15.58 -10.53 16.08
C VAL A 312 17.01 -9.98 16.13
N GLU A 313 18.02 -10.87 16.04
CA GLU A 313 19.43 -10.53 16.08
C GLU A 313 19.85 -9.69 14.85
N GLU A 314 19.44 -10.09 13.64
CA GLU A 314 19.76 -9.31 12.43
C GLU A 314 19.11 -7.92 12.47
N ILE A 315 17.86 -7.83 12.93
CA ILE A 315 17.17 -6.54 13.09
C ILE A 315 17.91 -5.68 14.13
N ALA A 316 18.29 -6.25 15.29
CA ALA A 316 18.98 -5.52 16.33
C ALA A 316 20.38 -5.05 15.86
N THR A 317 21.13 -5.91 15.15
CA THR A 317 22.44 -5.56 14.61
C THR A 317 22.34 -4.40 13.62
N ALA A 318 21.38 -4.44 12.71
CA ALA A 318 21.15 -3.35 11.77
C ALA A 318 20.73 -2.05 12.49
N MET A 319 19.89 -2.14 13.51
CA MET A 319 19.53 -0.97 14.33
C MET A 319 20.76 -0.42 15.06
N GLN A 320 21.60 -1.28 15.68
CA GLN A 320 22.80 -0.86 16.38
C GLN A 320 23.81 -0.19 15.44
N GLU A 321 24.04 -0.74 14.25
CA GLU A 321 24.91 -0.14 13.24
C GLU A 321 24.44 1.27 12.86
N LEU A 322 23.16 1.42 12.54
CA LEU A 322 22.60 2.73 12.17
C LEU A 322 22.51 3.70 13.35
N ALA A 323 22.47 3.22 14.59
CA ALA A 323 22.54 4.08 15.78
C ALA A 323 23.88 4.79 15.88
N VAL A 324 24.99 4.05 15.70
CA VAL A 324 26.35 4.55 16.01
C VAL A 324 27.10 5.08 14.79
N ASP A 325 26.84 4.57 13.58
CA ASP A 325 27.62 4.94 12.40
C ASP A 325 26.91 5.99 11.51
N ALA A 326 27.29 7.25 11.71
CA ALA A 326 26.80 8.37 10.90
C ALA A 326 27.20 8.28 9.42
N LYS A 327 28.32 7.62 9.08
CA LYS A 327 28.77 7.49 7.68
C LYS A 327 27.88 6.50 6.93
N VAL A 328 27.52 5.38 7.57
CA VAL A 328 26.58 4.42 7.01
C VAL A 328 25.22 5.08 6.81
N ARG A 329 24.72 5.85 7.78
CA ARG A 329 23.46 6.63 7.61
C ARG A 329 23.53 7.59 6.44
N SER A 330 24.65 8.34 6.29
CA SER A 330 24.81 9.28 5.17
C SER A 330 24.82 8.57 3.82
N HIS A 331 25.53 7.46 3.72
CA HIS A 331 25.59 6.64 2.50
C HIS A 331 24.20 6.10 2.11
N LEU A 332 23.47 5.52 3.06
CA LEU A 332 22.11 5.02 2.82
C LEU A 332 21.11 6.14 2.48
N ARG A 333 21.29 7.34 3.03
CA ARG A 333 20.52 8.53 2.65
C ARG A 333 20.70 8.86 1.18
N GLU A 334 21.92 8.93 0.70
CA GLU A 334 22.22 9.23 -0.71
C GLU A 334 21.62 8.19 -1.64
N LEU A 335 21.82 6.92 -1.33
CA LEU A 335 21.24 5.80 -2.09
C LEU A 335 19.72 5.84 -2.06
N GLY A 336 19.10 6.09 -0.90
CA GLY A 336 17.65 6.18 -0.73
C GLY A 336 17.02 7.30 -1.54
N LEU A 337 17.61 8.50 -1.50
CA LEU A 337 17.16 9.64 -2.30
C LEU A 337 17.27 9.36 -3.81
N ALA A 338 18.34 8.73 -4.25
CA ALA A 338 18.53 8.34 -5.64
C ALA A 338 17.51 7.26 -6.06
N ARG A 339 17.24 6.29 -5.17
CA ARG A 339 16.26 5.23 -5.40
C ARG A 339 14.84 5.77 -5.49
N ALA A 340 14.42 6.64 -4.58
CA ALA A 340 13.08 7.22 -4.55
C ALA A 340 12.72 7.96 -5.84
N LYS A 341 13.69 8.65 -6.47
CA LYS A 341 13.50 9.36 -7.76
C LYS A 341 13.08 8.45 -8.94
N GLN A 342 13.25 7.13 -8.80
CA GLN A 342 12.86 6.18 -9.84
C GLN A 342 11.35 5.88 -9.85
N PHE A 343 10.61 6.32 -8.81
CA PHE A 343 9.19 6.09 -8.61
C PHE A 343 8.41 7.40 -8.70
N SER A 344 7.39 7.43 -9.53
CA SER A 344 6.49 8.58 -9.63
C SER A 344 5.11 8.13 -10.10
N TRP A 345 4.08 8.87 -9.69
CA TRP A 345 2.70 8.64 -10.15
C TRP A 345 2.55 8.88 -11.66
N GLU A 346 3.36 9.77 -12.24
CA GLU A 346 3.41 9.97 -13.68
C GLU A 346 3.85 8.67 -14.39
N LYS A 347 4.94 8.06 -13.95
CA LYS A 347 5.43 6.79 -14.51
C LYS A 347 4.41 5.66 -14.34
N THR A 348 3.83 5.55 -13.13
CA THR A 348 2.74 4.59 -12.84
C THR A 348 1.58 4.80 -13.78
N GLY A 349 1.16 6.05 -13.97
CA GLY A 349 0.05 6.41 -14.85
C GLY A 349 0.32 6.13 -16.33
N LEU A 350 1.50 6.49 -16.83
CA LEU A 350 1.89 6.21 -18.22
C LEU A 350 1.91 4.70 -18.52
N GLN A 351 2.49 3.90 -17.62
CA GLN A 351 2.51 2.45 -17.79
C GLN A 351 1.10 1.84 -17.70
N THR A 352 0.26 2.32 -16.78
CA THR A 352 -1.14 1.89 -16.68
C THR A 352 -1.92 2.29 -17.93
N ALA A 353 -1.77 3.53 -18.40
CA ALA A 353 -2.43 4.00 -19.63
C ALA A 353 -2.05 3.14 -20.84
N ALA A 354 -0.78 2.81 -20.98
CA ALA A 354 -0.30 1.96 -22.09
C ALA A 354 -0.95 0.56 -22.07
N ILE A 355 -1.12 -0.04 -20.87
CA ILE A 355 -1.85 -1.31 -20.76
C ILE A 355 -3.32 -1.14 -21.10
N LEU A 356 -3.99 -0.10 -20.58
CA LEU A 356 -5.41 0.13 -20.86
C LEU A 356 -5.68 0.37 -22.35
N ASP A 357 -4.81 1.11 -23.03
CA ASP A 357 -4.92 1.46 -24.46
C ASP A 357 -4.90 0.21 -25.37
N LEU A 358 -4.20 -0.85 -24.98
CA LEU A 358 -4.18 -2.13 -25.71
C LEU A 358 -5.55 -2.84 -25.74
N TYR A 359 -6.48 -2.47 -24.85
CA TYR A 359 -7.75 -3.18 -24.66
C TYR A 359 -8.98 -2.31 -24.93
N ILE A 360 -8.84 -0.99 -25.11
CA ILE A 360 -9.91 -0.07 -25.48
C ILE A 360 -10.24 -0.22 -26.97
#